data_94a2f1edd22e308e9b01042757144a90
#
_entry.id   94a2f1edd22e308e9b01042757144a90
#
_cell.length_a   1.000
_cell.length_b   1.000
_cell.length_c   1.000
_cell.angle_alpha   90.00
_cell.angle_beta   90.00
_cell.angle_gamma   90.00
#
_symmetry.space_group_name_H-M   'P 1'
#
loop_
_entity.id
_entity.type
_entity.pdbx_description
1 polymer ?
#
loop_
_entity_poly.entity_id
_entity_poly.type
_entity_poly.pdbx_seq_one_letter_code
_entity_poly.pdbx_strand_id
1 'polypeptide(L)'
;LIKSDIDKITYDMEADPDAASNNALDMLRKVPMITVDAEENIRLNGQSNYKVLVNGKSSAVMSGDNVKEVLKSMPANTIKNIEVITNPSSKYEAEGVGGIINIITVSRRETNGIVGSVGANADTYGGFGGNVYLSSQIGKFAFSGRYSGSRYTNGDGGHSKAFMETFANDEFYRSEVYGSSKYREAGHNMSIEASYEIDTLNLISFSAWGWLGNNKSTNDLNQTYFNRANDISSQYRSLGSSSSDYGSVSGTLDYQRSFAKKDRTLTASYQFEYNPNNSDYTTENQGILHSESYIEKSKNKAHGTEQTIQIDYFDPLTDMHQIEGGVKYIMRCNVSDGDRDKSIWDETTEDWKQTPLPVNDLNYTQHILGVYAGYVLKVKKWSGKVGARLESTWNDGRTTNYDVTETPQKTKFDNNFFNIVPYVTLSWQPRDMQTFKLSYTQRLSRPGIWQLNPFKDSSTPMQLVYGNPNLESEISHTFSLGYTLFTAKGLNLATELNGRIQNNGIEQTIFMDEDGVANVTYDNIGKARECNLNVFFSGNIIPTLSLYTNLSGGYGDYSSKSAGYSNKGWNYNGYLGARWNAWKDGAISANVGYYSG
;
A
#
# COMPACT_ATOMS: atom_id res chain seq x y z
N LEU A 1 -23.02 1.86 -14.60
CA LEU A 1 -22.13 2.08 -13.46
C LEU A 1 -21.15 0.92 -13.21
N ILE A 2 -21.57 -0.34 -13.34
CA ILE A 2 -20.72 -1.50 -13.03
C ILE A 2 -20.73 -2.47 -14.20
N LYS A 3 -19.54 -2.97 -14.57
CA LYS A 3 -19.36 -4.02 -15.59
C LYS A 3 -18.49 -5.14 -15.02
N SER A 4 -18.81 -6.38 -15.35
CA SER A 4 -17.99 -7.55 -14.96
C SER A 4 -17.40 -8.19 -16.20
N ASP A 5 -16.07 -8.30 -16.19
CA ASP A 5 -15.27 -9.04 -17.15
C ASP A 5 -14.73 -10.34 -16.53
N ILE A 6 -14.05 -11.17 -17.32
CA ILE A 6 -13.54 -12.46 -16.84
C ILE A 6 -12.56 -12.34 -15.67
N ASP A 7 -11.78 -11.28 -15.60
CA ASP A 7 -10.73 -11.06 -14.59
C ASP A 7 -10.90 -9.80 -13.74
N LYS A 8 -11.88 -8.94 -14.03
CA LYS A 8 -12.09 -7.68 -13.31
C LYS A 8 -13.55 -7.25 -13.22
N ILE A 9 -13.83 -6.42 -12.22
CA ILE A 9 -15.06 -5.64 -12.10
C ILE A 9 -14.69 -4.18 -12.33
N THR A 10 -15.40 -3.49 -13.21
CA THR A 10 -15.16 -2.08 -13.54
C THR A 10 -16.29 -1.22 -12.99
N TYR A 11 -15.95 -0.24 -12.17
CA TYR A 11 -16.87 0.80 -11.71
C TYR A 11 -16.65 2.06 -12.54
N ASP A 12 -17.69 2.50 -13.23
CA ASP A 12 -17.68 3.67 -14.10
C ASP A 12 -17.94 4.95 -13.25
N MET A 13 -16.86 5.70 -12.99
CA MET A 13 -16.90 6.92 -12.19
C MET A 13 -17.57 8.08 -12.92
N GLU A 14 -17.41 8.16 -14.25
CA GLU A 14 -18.02 9.23 -15.06
C GLU A 14 -19.55 9.15 -15.04
N ALA A 15 -20.11 7.95 -14.88
CA ALA A 15 -21.54 7.72 -14.78
C ALA A 15 -22.12 7.92 -13.37
N ASP A 16 -21.29 8.18 -12.35
CA ASP A 16 -21.75 8.45 -10.98
C ASP A 16 -21.83 9.95 -10.69
N PRO A 17 -23.03 10.52 -10.44
CA PRO A 17 -23.19 11.95 -10.15
C PRO A 17 -22.39 12.42 -8.92
N ASP A 18 -22.16 11.55 -7.95
CA ASP A 18 -21.44 11.90 -6.72
C ASP A 18 -19.93 12.09 -6.96
N ALA A 19 -19.39 11.60 -8.08
CA ALA A 19 -17.99 11.83 -8.45
C ALA A 19 -17.66 13.31 -8.69
N ALA A 20 -18.65 14.13 -8.98
CA ALA A 20 -18.46 15.57 -9.19
C ALA A 20 -18.06 16.34 -7.91
N SER A 21 -18.46 15.85 -6.73
CA SER A 21 -18.33 16.54 -5.44
C SER A 21 -17.43 15.82 -4.42
N ASN A 22 -17.07 14.55 -4.68
CA ASN A 22 -16.31 13.73 -3.75
C ASN A 22 -14.85 13.55 -4.21
N ASN A 23 -14.00 13.10 -3.28
CA ASN A 23 -12.66 12.62 -3.60
C ASN A 23 -12.67 11.12 -3.96
N ALA A 24 -11.53 10.62 -4.43
CA ALA A 24 -11.42 9.23 -4.86
C ALA A 24 -11.62 8.24 -3.71
N LEU A 25 -11.15 8.55 -2.50
CA LEU A 25 -11.29 7.67 -1.33
C LEU A 25 -12.76 7.47 -0.93
N ASP A 26 -13.54 8.55 -0.91
CA ASP A 26 -14.97 8.46 -0.59
C ASP A 26 -15.74 7.64 -1.64
N MET A 27 -15.36 7.78 -2.90
CA MET A 27 -15.97 7.00 -3.98
C MET A 27 -15.59 5.52 -3.95
N LEU A 28 -14.43 5.13 -3.40
CA LEU A 28 -14.07 3.72 -3.21
C LEU A 28 -15.08 2.96 -2.35
N ARG A 29 -15.77 3.63 -1.43
CA ARG A 29 -16.86 3.02 -0.62
C ARG A 29 -18.02 2.47 -1.46
N LYS A 30 -18.17 2.97 -2.69
CA LYS A 30 -19.20 2.53 -3.65
C LYS A 30 -18.70 1.48 -4.63
N VAL A 31 -17.40 1.20 -4.62
CA VAL A 31 -16.80 0.24 -5.55
C VAL A 31 -16.98 -1.18 -5.02
N PRO A 32 -17.46 -2.14 -5.83
CA PRO A 32 -17.60 -3.53 -5.39
C PRO A 32 -16.31 -4.12 -4.86
N MET A 33 -16.40 -4.97 -3.83
CA MET A 33 -15.29 -5.68 -3.20
C MET A 33 -14.27 -4.79 -2.45
N ILE A 34 -14.47 -3.49 -2.37
CA ILE A 34 -13.63 -2.57 -1.60
C ILE A 34 -14.40 -2.12 -0.36
N THR A 35 -13.75 -2.18 0.79
CA THR A 35 -14.23 -1.58 2.04
C THR A 35 -13.23 -0.54 2.52
N VAL A 36 -13.73 0.57 3.07
CA VAL A 36 -12.92 1.63 3.68
C VAL A 36 -13.44 1.81 5.09
N ASP A 37 -12.61 1.53 6.09
CA ASP A 37 -12.98 1.57 7.51
C ASP A 37 -13.06 3.00 8.08
N ALA A 38 -13.31 3.13 9.39
CA ALA A 38 -13.44 4.43 10.05
C ALA A 38 -12.10 5.19 10.13
N GLU A 39 -10.99 4.47 10.20
CA GLU A 39 -9.63 4.99 10.14
C GLU A 39 -9.14 5.22 8.70
N GLU A 40 -10.08 5.02 7.71
CA GLU A 40 -9.83 5.18 6.28
C GLU A 40 -8.87 4.14 5.69
N ASN A 41 -8.68 3.01 6.35
CA ASN A 41 -7.93 1.90 5.78
C ASN A 41 -8.76 1.20 4.72
N ILE A 42 -8.13 0.94 3.59
CA ILE A 42 -8.76 0.29 2.45
C ILE A 42 -8.51 -1.21 2.55
N ARG A 43 -9.56 -2.00 2.30
CA ARG A 43 -9.45 -3.46 2.18
C ARG A 43 -10.06 -3.92 0.86
N LEU A 44 -9.37 -4.79 0.19
CA LEU A 44 -9.86 -5.45 -1.02
C LEU A 44 -10.19 -6.91 -0.71
N ASN A 45 -11.44 -7.33 -0.89
CA ASN A 45 -11.92 -8.65 -0.45
C ASN A 45 -11.63 -8.98 1.03
N GLY A 46 -11.70 -7.96 1.91
CA GLY A 46 -11.35 -8.12 3.32
C GLY A 46 -9.83 -8.15 3.61
N GLN A 47 -8.97 -8.12 2.57
CA GLN A 47 -7.52 -8.18 2.69
C GLN A 47 -6.91 -6.77 2.66
N SER A 48 -5.96 -6.50 3.55
CA SER A 48 -5.19 -5.25 3.56
C SER A 48 -3.99 -5.28 2.59
N ASN A 49 -3.53 -6.47 2.20
CA ASN A 49 -2.42 -6.62 1.27
C ASN A 49 -2.93 -6.64 -0.18
N TYR A 50 -3.12 -5.50 -0.77
CA TYR A 50 -3.52 -5.29 -2.17
C TYR A 50 -2.53 -4.34 -2.85
N LYS A 51 -2.56 -4.28 -4.18
CA LYS A 51 -1.75 -3.36 -4.99
C LYS A 51 -2.66 -2.33 -5.66
N VAL A 52 -2.25 -1.06 -5.63
CA VAL A 52 -2.94 -0.02 -6.39
C VAL A 52 -2.12 0.30 -7.64
N LEU A 53 -2.80 0.33 -8.78
CA LEU A 53 -2.24 0.73 -10.07
C LEU A 53 -2.92 2.00 -10.56
N VAL A 54 -2.21 2.80 -11.30
CA VAL A 54 -2.76 3.92 -12.06
C VAL A 54 -2.51 3.65 -13.54
N ASN A 55 -3.58 3.60 -14.34
CA ASN A 55 -3.54 3.26 -15.75
C ASN A 55 -2.77 1.94 -16.05
N GLY A 56 -2.94 0.95 -15.17
CA GLY A 56 -2.31 -0.36 -15.26
C GLY A 56 -0.87 -0.45 -14.78
N LYS A 57 -0.31 0.62 -14.19
CA LYS A 57 1.09 0.70 -13.75
C LYS A 57 1.20 0.82 -12.24
N SER A 58 2.21 0.16 -11.67
CA SER A 58 2.56 0.32 -10.26
C SER A 58 3.12 1.71 -10.00
N SER A 59 2.78 2.26 -8.84
CA SER A 59 3.45 3.42 -8.28
C SER A 59 3.74 3.17 -6.80
N ALA A 60 4.95 3.46 -6.33
CA ALA A 60 5.32 3.27 -4.93
C ALA A 60 4.50 4.14 -3.98
N VAL A 61 3.95 5.23 -4.49
CA VAL A 61 3.11 6.14 -3.72
C VAL A 61 1.70 5.59 -3.53
N MET A 62 1.24 4.76 -4.45
CA MET A 62 0.02 3.98 -4.30
C MET A 62 0.32 2.66 -3.56
N SER A 63 1.24 2.67 -2.61
CA SER A 63 1.60 1.54 -1.76
C SER A 63 1.70 1.95 -0.29
N GLY A 64 1.41 1.01 0.62
CA GLY A 64 1.46 1.25 2.06
C GLY A 64 0.45 2.29 2.56
N ASP A 65 0.78 2.96 3.66
CA ASP A 65 -0.10 3.92 4.35
C ASP A 65 -0.39 5.20 3.55
N ASN A 66 0.38 5.48 2.50
CA ASN A 66 0.23 6.70 1.70
C ASN A 66 -0.98 6.65 0.75
N VAL A 67 -1.49 5.47 0.41
CA VAL A 67 -2.59 5.29 -0.56
C VAL A 67 -3.81 6.11 -0.17
N LYS A 68 -4.19 6.12 1.09
CA LYS A 68 -5.36 6.85 1.59
C LYS A 68 -5.22 8.35 1.40
N GLU A 69 -4.05 8.92 1.71
CA GLU A 69 -3.82 10.36 1.61
C GLU A 69 -3.80 10.84 0.15
N VAL A 70 -3.21 10.03 -0.74
CA VAL A 70 -3.24 10.30 -2.18
C VAL A 70 -4.67 10.27 -2.72
N LEU A 71 -5.45 9.25 -2.36
CA LEU A 71 -6.85 9.13 -2.80
C LEU A 71 -7.76 10.23 -2.24
N LYS A 72 -7.52 10.70 -1.02
CA LYS A 72 -8.18 11.89 -0.47
C LYS A 72 -7.89 13.15 -1.27
N SER A 73 -6.65 13.31 -1.70
CA SER A 73 -6.23 14.49 -2.49
C SER A 73 -6.69 14.44 -3.95
N MET A 74 -7.14 13.27 -4.43
CA MET A 74 -7.56 13.05 -5.82
C MET A 74 -9.05 13.32 -5.99
N PRO A 75 -9.47 14.37 -6.74
CA PRO A 75 -10.88 14.56 -7.06
C PRO A 75 -11.42 13.40 -7.89
N ALA A 76 -12.59 12.87 -7.52
CA ALA A 76 -13.15 11.69 -8.17
C ALA A 76 -13.50 11.91 -9.64
N ASN A 77 -13.82 13.15 -10.05
CA ASN A 77 -14.09 13.51 -11.44
C ASN A 77 -12.83 13.43 -12.36
N THR A 78 -11.64 13.23 -11.81
CA THR A 78 -10.43 12.97 -12.58
C THR A 78 -10.24 11.48 -12.91
N ILE A 79 -11.10 10.63 -12.37
CA ILE A 79 -11.09 9.19 -12.57
C ILE A 79 -12.21 8.81 -13.55
N LYS A 80 -11.86 8.04 -14.57
CA LYS A 80 -12.82 7.47 -15.52
C LYS A 80 -13.46 6.22 -14.94
N ASN A 81 -12.62 5.26 -14.55
CA ASN A 81 -13.05 3.96 -14.04
C ASN A 81 -12.17 3.53 -12.86
N ILE A 82 -12.74 2.75 -11.96
CA ILE A 82 -11.98 1.95 -11.00
C ILE A 82 -12.19 0.48 -11.36
N GLU A 83 -11.11 -0.22 -11.64
CA GLU A 83 -11.13 -1.65 -11.94
C GLU A 83 -10.67 -2.43 -10.70
N VAL A 84 -11.47 -3.37 -10.26
CA VAL A 84 -11.18 -4.29 -9.16
C VAL A 84 -10.83 -5.64 -9.73
N ILE A 85 -9.61 -6.11 -9.48
CA ILE A 85 -9.07 -7.37 -9.98
C ILE A 85 -8.76 -8.23 -8.76
N THR A 86 -9.69 -9.08 -8.36
CA THR A 86 -9.57 -9.92 -7.18
C THR A 86 -8.63 -11.10 -7.41
N ASN A 87 -8.53 -11.55 -8.66
CA ASN A 87 -7.65 -12.64 -9.08
C ASN A 87 -6.78 -12.20 -10.26
N PRO A 88 -5.66 -11.48 -9.99
CA PRO A 88 -4.82 -10.94 -11.03
C PRO A 88 -4.22 -12.01 -11.93
N SER A 89 -4.25 -11.77 -13.24
CA SER A 89 -3.63 -12.63 -14.24
C SER A 89 -2.10 -12.47 -14.25
N SER A 90 -1.41 -13.34 -15.01
CA SER A 90 0.06 -13.33 -15.11
C SER A 90 0.66 -12.04 -15.68
N LYS A 91 -0.13 -11.19 -16.32
CA LYS A 91 0.26 -9.86 -16.77
C LYS A 91 0.72 -8.95 -15.60
N TYR A 92 0.10 -9.13 -14.44
CA TYR A 92 0.44 -8.36 -13.24
C TYR A 92 1.59 -9.01 -12.48
N GLU A 93 2.30 -8.24 -11.68
CA GLU A 93 3.34 -8.79 -10.80
C GLU A 93 2.77 -9.88 -9.89
N ALA A 94 3.58 -10.88 -9.61
CA ALA A 94 3.23 -11.96 -8.69
C ALA A 94 3.09 -11.49 -7.23
N GLU A 95 3.63 -10.31 -6.91
CA GLU A 95 3.58 -9.67 -5.61
C GLU A 95 2.20 -9.03 -5.33
N GLY A 96 1.72 -9.10 -4.08
CA GLY A 96 0.42 -8.59 -3.65
C GLY A 96 -0.65 -9.68 -3.59
N VAL A 97 -1.02 -10.08 -2.38
CA VAL A 97 -1.87 -11.26 -2.12
C VAL A 97 -3.36 -10.96 -2.24
N GLY A 98 -3.79 -9.74 -1.91
CA GLY A 98 -5.22 -9.36 -1.82
C GLY A 98 -5.88 -8.97 -3.14
N GLY A 99 -5.11 -8.86 -4.23
CA GLY A 99 -5.62 -8.41 -5.52
C GLY A 99 -5.13 -7.01 -5.93
N ILE A 100 -5.81 -6.41 -6.92
CA ILE A 100 -5.40 -5.14 -7.52
C ILE A 100 -6.58 -4.18 -7.61
N ILE A 101 -6.36 -2.93 -7.24
CA ILE A 101 -7.23 -1.79 -7.53
C ILE A 101 -6.55 -0.98 -8.62
N ASN A 102 -7.11 -0.93 -9.83
CA ASN A 102 -6.55 -0.17 -10.93
C ASN A 102 -7.40 1.08 -11.20
N ILE A 103 -6.83 2.24 -11.00
CA ILE A 103 -7.47 3.53 -11.21
C ILE A 103 -7.19 3.98 -12.63
N ILE A 104 -8.21 4.07 -13.46
CA ILE A 104 -8.11 4.59 -14.82
C ILE A 104 -8.49 6.06 -14.79
N THR A 105 -7.57 6.92 -15.12
CA THR A 105 -7.79 8.37 -15.18
C THR A 105 -8.53 8.78 -16.46
N VAL A 106 -9.23 9.90 -16.40
CA VAL A 106 -9.95 10.44 -17.55
C VAL A 106 -8.95 10.89 -18.62
N SER A 107 -8.88 10.13 -19.72
CA SER A 107 -8.18 10.55 -20.92
C SER A 107 -9.19 11.25 -21.84
N ARG A 108 -9.28 12.57 -21.79
CA ARG A 108 -10.19 13.33 -22.67
C ARG A 108 -9.63 13.39 -24.09
N ARG A 109 -9.93 12.38 -24.89
CA ARG A 109 -9.58 12.35 -26.33
C ARG A 109 -10.51 13.17 -27.24
N GLU A 110 -11.60 13.74 -26.73
CA GLU A 110 -12.68 14.26 -27.59
C GLU A 110 -12.87 15.79 -27.60
N THR A 111 -12.06 16.54 -26.86
CA THR A 111 -12.22 18.00 -26.84
C THR A 111 -10.98 18.72 -27.37
N ASN A 112 -11.01 19.18 -28.62
CA ASN A 112 -10.09 20.22 -29.06
C ASN A 112 -10.35 21.48 -28.20
N GLY A 113 -9.41 21.80 -27.30
CA GLY A 113 -9.56 22.94 -26.40
C GLY A 113 -8.69 22.86 -25.18
N ILE A 114 -8.83 23.84 -24.32
CA ILE A 114 -8.12 23.95 -23.04
C ILE A 114 -9.18 23.90 -21.93
N VAL A 115 -8.96 23.04 -20.95
CA VAL A 115 -9.77 22.95 -19.72
C VAL A 115 -8.83 23.10 -18.53
N GLY A 116 -9.21 23.92 -17.56
CA GLY A 116 -8.42 24.12 -16.36
C GLY A 116 -9.30 24.40 -15.14
N SER A 117 -8.75 24.14 -13.97
CA SER A 117 -9.34 24.49 -12.68
C SER A 117 -8.27 24.94 -11.70
N VAL A 118 -8.65 25.83 -10.80
CA VAL A 118 -7.83 26.30 -9.68
C VAL A 118 -8.70 26.15 -8.42
N GLY A 119 -8.13 25.62 -7.36
CA GLY A 119 -8.77 25.48 -6.06
C GLY A 119 -7.85 25.97 -4.94
N ALA A 120 -8.46 26.44 -3.86
CA ALA A 120 -7.77 26.79 -2.62
C ALA A 120 -8.63 26.37 -1.43
N ASN A 121 -7.97 25.96 -0.35
CA ASN A 121 -8.61 25.61 0.92
C ASN A 121 -7.77 26.10 2.09
N ALA A 122 -8.43 26.35 3.22
CA ALA A 122 -7.80 26.67 4.47
C ALA A 122 -8.65 26.12 5.62
N ASP A 123 -8.02 25.88 6.75
CA ASP A 123 -8.67 25.41 7.98
C ASP A 123 -8.38 26.35 9.17
N THR A 124 -9.12 26.15 10.26
CA THR A 124 -9.01 26.97 11.46
C THR A 124 -7.77 26.66 12.31
N TYR A 125 -7.04 25.58 12.03
CA TYR A 125 -5.80 25.21 12.70
C TYR A 125 -4.56 25.83 12.04
N GLY A 126 -4.75 26.61 10.95
CA GLY A 126 -3.68 27.26 10.21
C GLY A 126 -3.12 26.41 9.07
N GLY A 127 -3.84 25.36 8.68
CA GLY A 127 -3.61 24.61 7.48
C GLY A 127 -4.13 25.36 6.25
N PHE A 128 -3.44 25.22 5.12
CA PHE A 128 -3.86 25.77 3.84
C PHE A 128 -3.36 24.91 2.68
N GLY A 129 -4.06 24.98 1.57
CA GLY A 129 -3.68 24.27 0.36
C GLY A 129 -4.23 24.92 -0.89
N GLY A 130 -3.69 24.48 -2.02
CA GLY A 130 -4.16 24.91 -3.33
C GLY A 130 -3.83 23.89 -4.41
N ASN A 131 -4.62 23.90 -5.48
CA ASN A 131 -4.41 23.02 -6.62
C ASN A 131 -4.65 23.76 -7.94
N VAL A 132 -3.95 23.31 -8.96
CA VAL A 132 -4.12 23.74 -10.35
C VAL A 132 -4.20 22.50 -11.23
N TYR A 133 -5.14 22.46 -12.14
CA TYR A 133 -5.26 21.44 -13.18
C TYR A 133 -5.39 22.12 -14.54
N LEU A 134 -4.69 21.57 -15.52
CA LEU A 134 -4.75 22.00 -16.91
C LEU A 134 -4.77 20.78 -17.82
N SER A 135 -5.65 20.76 -18.81
CA SER A 135 -5.70 19.74 -19.86
C SER A 135 -5.96 20.38 -21.21
N SER A 136 -5.26 19.90 -22.23
CA SER A 136 -5.40 20.40 -23.61
C SER A 136 -5.22 19.28 -24.61
N GLN A 137 -5.97 19.35 -25.70
CA GLN A 137 -5.73 18.53 -26.89
C GLN A 137 -5.61 19.43 -28.11
N ILE A 138 -4.53 19.26 -28.88
CA ILE A 138 -4.25 20.00 -30.10
C ILE A 138 -3.85 18.98 -31.18
N GLY A 139 -4.79 18.66 -32.06
CA GLY A 139 -4.58 17.65 -33.11
C GLY A 139 -4.19 16.28 -32.53
N LYS A 140 -3.00 15.78 -32.87
CA LYS A 140 -2.46 14.48 -32.44
C LYS A 140 -1.79 14.52 -31.06
N PHE A 141 -1.66 15.67 -30.44
CA PHE A 141 -1.01 15.85 -29.15
C PHE A 141 -2.06 16.12 -28.08
N ALA A 142 -2.06 15.32 -27.02
CA ALA A 142 -2.83 15.56 -25.81
C ALA A 142 -1.89 15.74 -24.61
N PHE A 143 -2.24 16.65 -23.73
CA PHE A 143 -1.49 16.99 -22.53
C PHE A 143 -2.44 17.21 -21.37
N SER A 144 -2.07 16.73 -20.18
CA SER A 144 -2.68 17.14 -18.91
C SER A 144 -1.61 17.34 -17.85
N GLY A 145 -1.84 18.29 -16.96
CA GLY A 145 -0.97 18.59 -15.84
C GLY A 145 -1.78 18.95 -14.60
N ARG A 146 -1.32 18.49 -13.46
CA ARG A 146 -1.89 18.82 -12.15
C ARG A 146 -0.78 19.09 -11.16
N TYR A 147 -1.01 20.10 -10.34
CA TYR A 147 -0.22 20.34 -9.15
C TYR A 147 -1.16 20.62 -7.98
N SER A 148 -0.86 20.07 -6.81
CA SER A 148 -1.48 20.46 -5.56
C SER A 148 -0.43 20.55 -4.46
N GLY A 149 -0.53 21.57 -3.64
CA GLY A 149 0.30 21.78 -2.47
C GLY A 149 -0.58 22.01 -1.25
N SER A 150 -0.22 21.41 -0.13
CA SER A 150 -0.92 21.62 1.14
C SER A 150 0.06 21.72 2.29
N ARG A 151 -0.35 22.44 3.30
CA ARG A 151 0.29 22.49 4.61
C ARG A 151 -0.74 22.20 5.66
N TYR A 152 -0.42 21.26 6.50
CA TYR A 152 -1.24 20.86 7.65
C TYR A 152 -0.50 21.16 8.96
N THR A 153 -1.23 21.49 10.03
CA THR A 153 -0.70 21.62 11.37
C THR A 153 -1.79 21.30 12.40
N ASN A 154 -1.42 20.74 13.53
CA ASN A 154 -2.33 20.53 14.64
C ASN A 154 -2.43 21.76 15.58
N GLY A 155 -2.08 22.96 15.09
CA GLY A 155 -2.18 24.22 15.83
C GLY A 155 -1.25 24.28 17.06
N ASP A 156 -1.83 24.46 18.24
CA ASP A 156 -1.09 24.56 19.50
C ASP A 156 -0.60 23.21 20.05
N GLY A 157 -0.89 22.13 19.34
CA GLY A 157 -0.49 20.78 19.69
C GLY A 157 -1.64 19.92 20.27
N GLY A 158 -1.45 18.61 20.16
CA GLY A 158 -2.34 17.62 20.77
C GLY A 158 -1.80 17.17 22.12
N HIS A 159 -2.68 16.92 23.07
CA HIS A 159 -2.33 16.26 24.33
C HIS A 159 -2.72 14.80 24.26
N SER A 160 -1.82 13.93 24.73
CA SER A 160 -2.06 12.49 24.79
C SER A 160 -1.77 11.95 26.18
N LYS A 161 -2.55 10.96 26.58
CA LYS A 161 -2.28 10.11 27.73
C LYS A 161 -2.41 8.66 27.26
N ALA A 162 -1.37 7.88 27.47
CA ALA A 162 -1.37 6.45 27.16
C ALA A 162 -0.83 5.68 28.36
N PHE A 163 -1.28 4.44 28.52
CA PHE A 163 -0.69 3.50 29.46
C PHE A 163 -0.51 2.13 28.79
N MET A 164 0.47 1.40 29.26
CA MET A 164 0.76 0.05 28.80
C MET A 164 1.12 -0.82 30.01
N GLU A 165 0.59 -2.02 30.07
CA GLU A 165 0.96 -3.03 31.08
C GLU A 165 1.79 -4.13 30.42
N THR A 166 2.92 -4.50 31.06
CA THR A 166 3.85 -5.53 30.61
C THR A 166 3.89 -6.63 31.63
N PHE A 167 3.35 -7.80 31.32
CA PHE A 167 3.24 -8.93 32.26
C PHE A 167 4.56 -9.69 32.48
N ALA A 168 5.56 -9.44 31.65
CA ALA A 168 6.85 -10.13 31.71
C ALA A 168 7.86 -9.52 32.69
N ASN A 169 7.60 -8.32 33.21
CA ASN A 169 8.54 -7.61 34.08
C ASN A 169 7.80 -6.98 35.28
N ASP A 170 8.12 -7.42 36.49
CA ASP A 170 7.49 -6.93 37.70
C ASP A 170 7.97 -5.55 38.13
N GLU A 171 9.20 -5.14 37.75
CA GLU A 171 9.78 -3.84 38.06
C GLU A 171 9.23 -2.75 37.15
N PHE A 172 8.94 -3.07 35.90
CA PHE A 172 8.37 -2.16 34.89
C PHE A 172 7.01 -2.67 34.41
N TYR A 173 6.13 -3.04 35.37
CA TYR A 173 4.84 -3.65 35.10
C TYR A 173 3.90 -2.73 34.32
N ARG A 174 3.83 -1.44 34.66
CA ARG A 174 2.98 -0.46 33.97
C ARG A 174 3.78 0.78 33.62
N SER A 175 3.60 1.26 32.40
CA SER A 175 4.10 2.57 31.96
C SER A 175 2.95 3.53 31.68
N GLU A 176 3.09 4.78 32.11
CA GLU A 176 2.19 5.88 31.79
C GLU A 176 2.96 6.98 31.08
N VAL A 177 2.42 7.43 29.95
CA VAL A 177 2.95 8.55 29.15
C VAL A 177 1.90 9.66 29.15
N TYR A 178 2.31 10.85 29.52
CA TYR A 178 1.48 12.04 29.42
C TYR A 178 2.27 13.19 28.79
N GLY A 179 1.69 13.87 27.81
CA GLY A 179 2.37 15.02 27.22
C GLY A 179 1.66 15.63 26.03
N SER A 180 2.40 16.49 25.34
CA SER A 180 1.92 17.19 24.17
C SER A 180 2.83 16.95 22.95
N SER A 181 2.23 16.99 21.77
CA SER A 181 2.95 16.92 20.51
C SER A 181 2.47 18.02 19.56
N LYS A 182 3.41 18.72 18.93
CA LYS A 182 3.13 19.64 17.82
C LYS A 182 3.61 18.99 16.52
N TYR A 183 2.80 19.14 15.50
CA TYR A 183 3.02 18.50 14.23
C TYR A 183 2.77 19.48 13.09
N ARG A 184 3.64 19.47 12.10
CA ARG A 184 3.50 20.23 10.87
C ARG A 184 3.91 19.37 9.69
N GLU A 185 3.09 19.35 8.69
CA GLU A 185 3.35 18.64 7.45
C GLU A 185 3.14 19.58 6.27
N ALA A 186 4.00 19.47 5.27
CA ALA A 186 3.79 20.08 3.97
C ALA A 186 3.90 18.99 2.90
N GLY A 187 2.94 18.96 1.99
CA GLY A 187 2.88 17.98 0.91
C GLY A 187 2.69 18.65 -0.45
N HIS A 188 3.36 18.09 -1.46
CA HIS A 188 3.29 18.53 -2.85
C HIS A 188 2.99 17.33 -3.73
N ASN A 189 1.92 17.40 -4.51
CA ASN A 189 1.57 16.39 -5.50
C ASN A 189 1.60 17.02 -6.89
N MET A 190 2.21 16.32 -7.85
CA MET A 190 2.26 16.75 -9.24
C MET A 190 2.04 15.56 -10.16
N SER A 191 1.34 15.79 -11.26
CA SER A 191 1.25 14.84 -12.35
C SER A 191 1.27 15.54 -13.69
N ILE A 192 1.93 14.91 -14.67
CA ILE A 192 2.00 15.34 -16.05
C ILE A 192 1.74 14.12 -16.90
N GLU A 193 0.82 14.23 -17.84
CA GLU A 193 0.57 13.23 -18.87
C GLU A 193 0.63 13.90 -20.24
N ALA A 194 1.30 13.24 -21.18
CA ALA A 194 1.36 13.68 -22.57
C ALA A 194 1.23 12.46 -23.47
N SER A 195 0.54 12.59 -24.58
CA SER A 195 0.47 11.56 -25.61
C SER A 195 0.52 12.15 -27.00
N TYR A 196 1.16 11.41 -27.91
CA TYR A 196 1.28 11.81 -29.30
C TYR A 196 0.92 10.62 -30.21
N GLU A 197 -0.13 10.81 -31.01
CA GLU A 197 -0.55 9.85 -32.03
C GLU A 197 0.32 10.05 -33.28
N ILE A 198 1.36 9.21 -33.44
CA ILE A 198 2.22 9.24 -34.64
C ILE A 198 1.34 9.02 -35.88
N ASP A 199 0.54 7.97 -35.84
CA ASP A 199 -0.49 7.62 -36.80
C ASP A 199 -1.62 6.83 -36.09
N THR A 200 -2.59 6.32 -36.85
CA THR A 200 -3.75 5.59 -36.34
C THR A 200 -3.41 4.26 -35.63
N LEU A 201 -2.19 3.75 -35.80
CA LEU A 201 -1.73 2.48 -35.23
C LEU A 201 -0.64 2.66 -34.16
N ASN A 202 0.01 3.82 -34.09
CA ASN A 202 1.17 4.04 -33.25
C ASN A 202 0.94 5.22 -32.30
N LEU A 203 1.04 4.96 -31.00
CA LEU A 203 0.88 5.94 -29.92
C LEU A 203 2.13 5.92 -29.05
N ILE A 204 2.67 7.09 -28.75
CA ILE A 204 3.65 7.31 -27.69
C ILE A 204 2.95 8.07 -26.57
N SER A 205 3.13 7.63 -25.33
CA SER A 205 2.67 8.34 -24.15
C SER A 205 3.78 8.48 -23.11
N PHE A 206 3.78 9.62 -22.46
CA PHE A 206 4.65 9.92 -21.33
C PHE A 206 3.78 10.29 -20.15
N SER A 207 4.08 9.75 -18.99
CA SER A 207 3.50 10.18 -17.72
C SER A 207 4.60 10.39 -16.70
N ALA A 208 4.54 11.49 -15.99
CA ALA A 208 5.35 11.72 -14.82
C ALA A 208 4.45 12.06 -13.64
N TRP A 209 4.82 11.56 -12.48
CA TRP A 209 4.05 11.77 -11.28
C TRP A 209 4.99 11.90 -10.09
N GLY A 210 4.65 12.77 -9.16
CA GLY A 210 5.48 12.97 -7.99
C GLY A 210 4.66 13.41 -6.78
N TRP A 211 5.09 12.94 -5.64
CA TRP A 211 4.65 13.40 -4.34
C TRP A 211 5.85 13.57 -3.42
N LEU A 212 5.95 14.72 -2.80
CA LEU A 212 7.03 15.07 -1.87
C LEU A 212 6.40 15.62 -0.61
N GLY A 213 6.81 15.12 0.53
CA GLY A 213 6.35 15.53 1.85
C GLY A 213 7.49 15.89 2.78
N ASN A 214 7.24 16.86 3.63
CA ASN A 214 8.09 17.20 4.76
C ASN A 214 7.25 17.21 6.03
N ASN A 215 7.69 16.46 7.03
CA ASN A 215 7.05 16.40 8.34
C ASN A 215 8.02 16.91 9.40
N LYS A 216 7.53 17.76 10.30
CA LYS A 216 8.25 18.19 11.51
C LYS A 216 7.38 17.98 12.72
N SER A 217 7.90 17.29 13.72
CA SER A 217 7.21 17.13 15.01
C SER A 217 8.10 17.50 16.19
N THR A 218 7.46 17.95 17.25
CA THR A 218 8.10 18.16 18.56
C THR A 218 7.22 17.57 19.63
N ASN A 219 7.82 16.80 20.53
CA ASN A 219 7.14 16.12 21.62
C ASN A 219 7.70 16.57 22.95
N ASP A 220 6.83 16.72 23.95
CA ASP A 220 7.17 16.96 25.35
C ASP A 220 6.36 15.96 26.18
N LEU A 221 7.02 14.90 26.61
CA LEU A 221 6.40 13.73 27.20
C LEU A 221 6.98 13.47 28.59
N ASN A 222 6.09 13.21 29.56
CA ASN A 222 6.45 12.67 30.84
C ASN A 222 6.16 11.18 30.86
N GLN A 223 7.18 10.38 31.13
CA GLN A 223 7.12 8.93 31.21
C GLN A 223 7.28 8.49 32.65
N THR A 224 6.36 7.67 33.13
CA THR A 224 6.41 7.10 34.49
C THR A 224 6.24 5.58 34.40
N TYR A 225 7.14 4.85 35.02
CA TYR A 225 7.04 3.40 35.17
C TYR A 225 6.67 3.04 36.58
N PHE A 226 5.82 2.04 36.71
CA PHE A 226 5.37 1.50 37.98
C PHE A 226 5.72 0.02 38.08
N ASN A 227 6.12 -0.41 39.25
CA ASN A 227 6.27 -1.82 39.56
C ASN A 227 4.89 -2.49 39.80
N ARG A 228 4.87 -3.80 40.02
CA ARG A 228 3.63 -4.55 40.28
C ARG A 228 2.95 -4.13 41.56
N ALA A 229 3.66 -3.56 42.55
CA ALA A 229 3.11 -3.01 43.77
C ALA A 229 2.52 -1.60 43.58
N ASN A 230 2.60 -1.05 42.38
CA ASN A 230 2.17 0.29 41.99
C ASN A 230 3.04 1.43 42.56
N ASP A 231 4.29 1.13 42.96
CA ASP A 231 5.28 2.15 43.27
C ASP A 231 5.97 2.63 41.99
N ILE A 232 6.41 3.90 41.98
CA ILE A 232 7.15 4.42 40.82
C ILE A 232 8.55 3.80 40.83
N SER A 233 8.85 3.04 39.76
CA SER A 233 10.15 2.41 39.54
C SER A 233 11.11 3.30 38.76
N SER A 234 10.60 4.10 37.82
CA SER A 234 11.41 5.05 37.03
C SER A 234 10.54 6.20 36.53
N GLN A 235 11.14 7.38 36.40
CA GLN A 235 10.45 8.55 35.85
C GLN A 235 11.42 9.46 35.10
N TYR A 236 11.02 9.94 33.91
CA TYR A 236 11.76 10.95 33.15
C TYR A 236 10.85 11.82 32.29
N ARG A 237 11.38 12.96 31.85
CA ARG A 237 10.76 13.80 30.83
C ARG A 237 11.55 13.68 29.53
N SER A 238 10.87 13.46 28.42
CA SER A 238 11.47 13.34 27.09
C SER A 238 11.03 14.51 26.20
N LEU A 239 12.01 15.25 25.71
CA LEU A 239 11.82 16.31 24.73
C LEU A 239 12.31 15.79 23.38
N GLY A 240 11.40 15.59 22.43
CA GLY A 240 11.69 15.08 21.10
C GLY A 240 11.53 16.13 20.03
N SER A 241 12.41 16.11 19.04
CA SER A 241 12.25 16.88 17.79
C SER A 241 12.60 15.96 16.63
N SER A 242 11.70 15.84 15.65
CA SER A 242 11.96 15.08 14.44
C SER A 242 11.62 15.87 13.17
N SER A 243 12.38 15.61 12.10
CA SER A 243 12.11 16.10 10.76
C SER A 243 12.32 14.98 9.77
N SER A 244 11.36 14.79 8.85
CA SER A 244 11.46 13.78 7.80
C SER A 244 11.10 14.41 6.45
N ASP A 245 11.94 14.13 5.45
CA ASP A 245 11.67 14.44 4.04
C ASP A 245 11.47 13.11 3.31
N TYR A 246 10.33 12.94 2.68
CA TYR A 246 9.94 11.68 2.05
C TYR A 246 9.13 11.92 0.79
N GLY A 247 9.05 10.93 -0.06
CA GLY A 247 8.23 11.02 -1.25
C GLY A 247 8.57 10.01 -2.31
N SER A 248 8.02 10.25 -3.50
CA SER A 248 8.33 9.52 -4.72
C SER A 248 8.17 10.41 -5.93
N VAL A 249 9.04 10.24 -6.90
CA VAL A 249 8.93 10.83 -8.24
C VAL A 249 9.11 9.70 -9.25
N SER A 250 8.13 9.52 -10.14
CA SER A 250 8.19 8.52 -11.19
C SER A 250 7.92 9.11 -12.56
N GLY A 251 8.55 8.52 -13.57
CA GLY A 251 8.30 8.82 -14.98
C GLY A 251 8.15 7.52 -15.77
N THR A 252 7.19 7.49 -16.68
CA THR A 252 6.93 6.34 -17.55
C THR A 252 6.84 6.79 -19.00
N LEU A 253 7.52 6.07 -19.88
CA LEU A 253 7.43 6.20 -21.33
C LEU A 253 6.86 4.93 -21.91
N ASP A 254 5.77 5.04 -22.66
CA ASP A 254 5.09 3.93 -23.30
C ASP A 254 5.06 4.12 -24.81
N TYR A 255 5.26 3.04 -25.52
CA TYR A 255 4.96 2.91 -26.94
C TYR A 255 3.94 1.80 -27.13
N GLN A 256 2.82 2.12 -27.77
CA GLN A 256 1.79 1.15 -28.12
C GLN A 256 1.66 1.09 -29.64
N ARG A 257 1.77 -0.12 -30.19
CA ARG A 257 1.43 -0.44 -31.57
C ARG A 257 0.15 -1.25 -31.60
N SER A 258 -0.87 -0.71 -32.23
CA SER A 258 -2.07 -1.44 -32.65
C SER A 258 -1.84 -2.01 -34.06
N PHE A 259 -2.43 -3.14 -34.36
CA PHE A 259 -2.29 -3.77 -35.67
C PHE A 259 -3.60 -3.62 -36.47
N ALA A 260 -3.55 -3.89 -37.78
CA ALA A 260 -4.75 -3.89 -38.63
C ALA A 260 -5.83 -4.88 -38.14
N LYS A 261 -5.42 -5.96 -37.49
CA LYS A 261 -6.32 -6.88 -36.80
C LYS A 261 -6.83 -6.20 -35.52
N LYS A 262 -8.15 -6.12 -35.38
CA LYS A 262 -8.83 -5.50 -34.23
C LYS A 262 -8.30 -6.05 -32.90
N ASP A 263 -8.07 -5.17 -31.93
CA ASP A 263 -7.64 -5.45 -30.56
C ASP A 263 -6.27 -6.13 -30.41
N ARG A 264 -5.54 -6.40 -31.49
CA ARG A 264 -4.17 -6.90 -31.44
C ARG A 264 -3.22 -5.75 -31.12
N THR A 265 -2.43 -5.91 -30.05
CA THR A 265 -1.55 -4.85 -29.54
C THR A 265 -0.19 -5.37 -29.11
N LEU A 266 0.83 -4.54 -29.29
CA LEU A 266 2.15 -4.66 -28.68
C LEU A 266 2.42 -3.38 -27.89
N THR A 267 2.79 -3.51 -26.63
CA THR A 267 3.13 -2.37 -25.78
C THR A 267 4.54 -2.56 -25.22
N ALA A 268 5.36 -1.52 -25.31
CA ALA A 268 6.67 -1.46 -24.66
C ALA A 268 6.66 -0.29 -23.68
N SER A 269 7.09 -0.53 -22.45
CA SER A 269 7.09 0.44 -21.35
C SER A 269 8.45 0.50 -20.69
N TYR A 270 8.90 1.72 -20.37
CA TYR A 270 9.99 1.98 -19.46
C TYR A 270 9.51 2.90 -18.35
N GLN A 271 9.75 2.50 -17.09
CA GLN A 271 9.44 3.30 -15.90
C GLN A 271 10.70 3.48 -15.07
N PHE A 272 10.89 4.70 -14.58
CA PHE A 272 11.89 5.06 -13.57
C PHE A 272 11.19 5.68 -12.38
N GLU A 273 11.64 5.32 -11.18
CA GLU A 273 11.12 5.85 -9.91
C GLU A 273 12.25 6.16 -8.94
N TYR A 274 12.12 7.26 -8.19
CA TYR A 274 13.04 7.69 -7.16
C TYR A 274 12.28 8.04 -5.89
N ASN A 275 12.67 7.42 -4.77
CA ASN A 275 11.99 7.51 -3.46
C ASN A 275 12.97 8.03 -2.40
N PRO A 276 13.08 9.34 -2.15
CA PRO A 276 13.83 9.88 -1.03
C PRO A 276 13.12 9.57 0.30
N ASN A 277 13.90 9.28 1.33
CA ASN A 277 13.42 9.04 2.70
C ASN A 277 14.49 9.43 3.70
N ASN A 278 14.59 10.72 4.00
CA ASN A 278 15.54 11.25 4.96
C ASN A 278 14.84 11.53 6.29
N SER A 279 15.51 11.25 7.39
CA SER A 279 14.99 11.56 8.73
C SER A 279 16.09 12.03 9.66
N ASP A 280 15.79 13.06 10.43
CA ASP A 280 16.61 13.56 11.51
C ASP A 280 15.77 13.54 12.77
N TYR A 281 16.28 13.03 13.89
CA TYR A 281 15.65 13.20 15.20
C TYR A 281 16.65 13.57 16.29
N THR A 282 16.17 14.30 17.28
CA THR A 282 16.88 14.58 18.51
C THR A 282 15.94 14.28 19.66
N THR A 283 16.41 13.50 20.63
CA THR A 283 15.72 13.23 21.88
C THR A 283 16.59 13.69 23.03
N GLU A 284 16.07 14.55 23.87
CA GLU A 284 16.67 14.93 25.15
C GLU A 284 15.83 14.28 26.27
N ASN A 285 16.45 13.37 27.01
CA ASN A 285 15.83 12.69 28.13
C ASN A 285 16.34 13.31 29.43
N GLN A 286 15.44 13.81 30.25
CA GLN A 286 15.73 14.39 31.56
C GLN A 286 15.31 13.38 32.64
N GLY A 287 16.27 12.70 33.24
CA GLY A 287 16.02 11.75 34.33
C GLY A 287 15.48 12.46 35.58
N ILE A 288 14.42 11.90 36.18
CA ILE A 288 13.76 12.44 37.35
C ILE A 288 13.94 11.48 38.54
N LEU A 289 13.64 10.21 38.34
CA LEU A 289 13.78 9.17 39.34
C LEU A 289 14.28 7.87 38.70
N HIS A 290 15.40 7.35 39.17
CA HIS A 290 16.02 6.10 38.69
C HIS A 290 16.10 6.02 37.16
N SER A 291 16.47 7.12 36.51
CA SER A 291 16.56 7.26 35.07
C SER A 291 17.71 8.16 34.68
N GLU A 292 18.41 7.82 33.63
CA GLU A 292 19.54 8.57 33.10
C GLU A 292 19.09 9.80 32.31
N SER A 293 19.84 10.89 32.41
CA SER A 293 19.70 12.02 31.49
C SER A 293 20.62 11.80 30.29
N TYR A 294 20.06 11.89 29.09
CA TYR A 294 20.83 11.73 27.85
C TYR A 294 20.30 12.62 26.71
N ILE A 295 21.17 12.90 25.78
CA ILE A 295 20.84 13.51 24.49
C ILE A 295 21.20 12.52 23.40
N GLU A 296 20.24 12.16 22.55
CA GLU A 296 20.46 11.30 21.40
C GLU A 296 20.08 12.04 20.12
N LYS A 297 20.96 12.00 19.13
CA LYS A 297 20.74 12.52 17.79
C LYS A 297 20.91 11.39 16.79
N SER A 298 20.01 11.29 15.84
CA SER A 298 20.11 10.37 14.74
C SER A 298 19.77 11.06 13.44
N LYS A 299 20.53 10.74 12.42
CA LYS A 299 20.35 11.21 11.08
C LYS A 299 20.42 10.04 10.12
N ASN A 300 19.42 9.88 9.29
CA ASN A 300 19.39 8.85 8.26
C ASN A 300 19.12 9.49 6.91
N LYS A 301 20.00 9.21 5.94
CA LYS A 301 19.83 9.57 4.54
C LYS A 301 19.57 8.31 3.75
N ALA A 302 18.34 8.16 3.27
CA ALA A 302 17.95 6.99 2.51
C ALA A 302 17.27 7.36 1.21
N HIS A 303 17.45 6.53 0.21
CA HIS A 303 16.69 6.61 -1.03
C HIS A 303 16.56 5.25 -1.69
N GLY A 304 15.44 5.08 -2.39
CA GLY A 304 15.19 3.95 -3.28
C GLY A 304 15.11 4.40 -4.73
N THR A 305 15.55 3.55 -5.65
CA THR A 305 15.29 3.71 -7.08
C THR A 305 14.72 2.41 -7.63
N GLU A 306 13.74 2.53 -8.53
CA GLU A 306 13.21 1.39 -9.28
C GLU A 306 13.23 1.71 -10.77
N GLN A 307 13.69 0.76 -11.57
CA GLN A 307 13.62 0.78 -13.03
C GLN A 307 12.88 -0.45 -13.51
N THR A 308 11.87 -0.24 -14.35
CA THR A 308 11.06 -1.32 -14.92
C THR A 308 11.05 -1.22 -16.44
N ILE A 309 11.35 -2.33 -17.12
CA ILE A 309 11.16 -2.50 -18.55
C ILE A 309 10.14 -3.60 -18.73
N GLN A 310 9.11 -3.36 -19.54
CA GLN A 310 8.04 -4.32 -19.81
C GLN A 310 7.66 -4.32 -21.28
N ILE A 311 7.45 -5.50 -21.84
CA ILE A 311 6.93 -5.70 -23.20
C ILE A 311 5.75 -6.67 -23.10
N ASP A 312 4.58 -6.23 -23.57
CA ASP A 312 3.33 -6.99 -23.57
C ASP A 312 2.82 -7.19 -24.99
N TYR A 313 2.39 -8.39 -25.29
CA TYR A 313 1.73 -8.73 -26.54
C TYR A 313 0.37 -9.35 -26.27
N PHE A 314 -0.65 -8.87 -26.96
CA PHE A 314 -2.00 -9.40 -26.93
C PHE A 314 -2.51 -9.64 -28.35
N ASP A 315 -3.03 -10.85 -28.62
CA ASP A 315 -3.60 -11.21 -29.93
C ASP A 315 -4.91 -12.00 -29.75
N PRO A 316 -6.06 -11.43 -30.14
CA PRO A 316 -7.29 -12.19 -30.29
C PRO A 316 -7.21 -13.01 -31.57
N LEU A 317 -6.70 -14.26 -31.49
CA LEU A 317 -6.51 -15.14 -32.64
C LEU A 317 -7.81 -15.32 -33.46
N THR A 318 -8.90 -15.49 -32.72
CA THR A 318 -10.29 -15.51 -33.23
C THR A 318 -11.21 -14.89 -32.17
N ASP A 319 -12.50 -14.77 -32.42
CA ASP A 319 -13.49 -14.34 -31.41
C ASP A 319 -13.53 -15.28 -30.20
N MET A 320 -13.14 -16.55 -30.38
CA MET A 320 -13.11 -17.55 -29.31
C MET A 320 -11.75 -17.68 -28.62
N HIS A 321 -10.67 -17.43 -29.32
CA HIS A 321 -9.30 -17.73 -28.87
C HIS A 321 -8.46 -16.46 -28.76
N GLN A 322 -7.92 -16.19 -27.58
CA GLN A 322 -7.02 -15.04 -27.32
C GLN A 322 -5.77 -15.52 -26.63
N ILE A 323 -4.63 -14.94 -26.99
CA ILE A 323 -3.34 -15.16 -26.31
C ILE A 323 -2.80 -13.84 -25.77
N GLU A 324 -2.14 -13.93 -24.65
CA GLU A 324 -1.37 -12.83 -24.06
C GLU A 324 -0.01 -13.36 -23.60
N GLY A 325 1.00 -12.51 -23.65
CA GLY A 325 2.31 -12.86 -23.15
C GLY A 325 3.21 -11.65 -23.04
N GLY A 326 4.25 -11.76 -22.26
CA GLY A 326 5.17 -10.64 -22.08
C GLY A 326 6.36 -10.98 -21.21
N VAL A 327 7.25 -9.99 -21.14
CA VAL A 327 8.46 -10.01 -20.33
C VAL A 327 8.51 -8.74 -19.52
N LYS A 328 8.85 -8.85 -18.23
CA LYS A 328 9.04 -7.72 -17.32
C LYS A 328 10.34 -7.90 -16.56
N TYR A 329 11.17 -6.87 -16.59
CA TYR A 329 12.39 -6.79 -15.79
C TYR A 329 12.31 -5.60 -14.87
N ILE A 330 12.63 -5.82 -13.57
CA ILE A 330 12.63 -4.78 -12.54
C ILE A 330 14.00 -4.80 -11.87
N MET A 331 14.58 -3.61 -11.69
CA MET A 331 15.77 -3.39 -10.89
C MET A 331 15.43 -2.39 -9.78
N ARG A 332 15.61 -2.80 -8.52
CA ARG A 332 15.42 -1.97 -7.32
C ARG A 332 16.75 -1.79 -6.62
N CYS A 333 17.08 -0.55 -6.28
CA CYS A 333 18.24 -0.22 -5.46
C CYS A 333 17.79 0.59 -4.26
N ASN A 334 18.22 0.20 -3.06
CA ASN A 334 17.95 0.91 -1.82
C ASN A 334 19.28 1.20 -1.13
N VAL A 335 19.47 2.45 -0.76
CA VAL A 335 20.64 2.94 -0.05
C VAL A 335 20.18 3.63 1.23
N SER A 336 20.85 3.37 2.33
CA SER A 336 20.61 4.03 3.61
C SER A 336 21.94 4.25 4.31
N ASP A 337 22.24 5.51 4.62
CA ASP A 337 23.42 5.94 5.36
C ASP A 337 22.96 6.55 6.68
N GLY A 338 23.32 5.91 7.79
CA GLY A 338 22.95 6.32 9.14
C GLY A 338 24.09 7.03 9.88
N ASP A 339 23.71 7.96 10.73
CA ASP A 339 24.60 8.60 11.70
C ASP A 339 23.85 8.72 13.02
N ARG A 340 24.49 8.32 14.14
CA ARG A 340 23.84 8.27 15.44
C ARG A 340 24.80 8.61 16.54
N ASP A 341 24.40 9.53 17.42
CA ASP A 341 25.22 10.09 18.47
C ASP A 341 24.42 10.16 19.77
N LYS A 342 24.99 9.65 20.87
CA LYS A 342 24.38 9.69 22.20
C LYS A 342 25.38 10.23 23.21
N SER A 343 24.91 11.18 24.02
CA SER A 343 25.64 11.70 25.17
C SER A 343 24.83 11.45 26.44
N ILE A 344 25.45 10.86 27.45
CA ILE A 344 24.84 10.58 28.76
C ILE A 344 25.45 11.54 29.78
N TRP A 345 24.62 12.12 30.63
CA TRP A 345 25.06 12.97 31.73
C TRP A 345 25.69 12.11 32.84
N ASP A 346 26.95 12.40 33.20
CA ASP A 346 27.63 11.75 34.31
C ASP A 346 27.60 12.69 35.56
N GLU A 347 26.83 12.30 36.56
CA GLU A 347 26.69 13.04 37.80
C GLU A 347 27.99 13.17 38.59
N THR A 348 28.93 12.24 38.40
CA THR A 348 30.22 12.23 39.12
C THR A 348 31.18 13.28 38.59
N THR A 349 31.17 13.48 37.28
CA THR A 349 32.06 14.44 36.61
C THR A 349 31.36 15.74 36.26
N GLU A 350 30.04 15.80 36.42
CA GLU A 350 29.17 16.94 36.04
C GLU A 350 29.40 17.34 34.55
N ASP A 351 29.53 16.32 33.68
CA ASP A 351 29.80 16.52 32.23
C ASP A 351 29.09 15.48 31.38
N TRP A 352 28.88 15.81 30.09
CA TRP A 352 28.29 14.92 29.09
C TRP A 352 29.34 13.96 28.56
N LYS A 353 29.13 12.65 28.75
CA LYS A 353 29.97 11.59 28.17
C LYS A 353 29.36 11.04 26.89
N GLN A 354 30.10 11.12 25.83
CA GLN A 354 29.75 10.53 24.56
C GLN A 354 29.76 9.02 24.66
N THR A 355 28.61 8.40 24.29
CA THR A 355 28.43 6.95 24.26
C THR A 355 28.18 6.58 22.82
N PRO A 356 29.14 5.92 22.17
CA PRO A 356 28.95 5.50 20.80
C PRO A 356 27.77 4.52 20.68
N LEU A 357 27.02 4.62 19.59
CA LEU A 357 25.93 3.72 19.25
C LEU A 357 26.25 3.00 17.93
N PRO A 358 25.81 1.76 17.77
CA PRO A 358 25.97 1.06 16.51
C PRO A 358 25.19 1.77 15.40
N VAL A 359 25.83 1.91 14.24
CA VAL A 359 25.25 2.50 13.02
C VAL A 359 25.38 1.51 11.88
N ASN A 360 24.40 1.50 11.00
CA ASN A 360 24.35 0.61 9.86
C ASN A 360 24.13 1.38 8.56
N ASP A 361 25.11 1.29 7.66
CA ASP A 361 24.94 1.68 6.26
C ASP A 361 24.51 0.46 5.45
N LEU A 362 23.54 0.63 4.59
CA LEU A 362 22.96 -0.42 3.79
C LEU A 362 22.94 -0.05 2.32
N ASN A 363 23.40 -0.98 1.48
CA ASN A 363 23.22 -0.93 0.03
C ASN A 363 22.63 -2.26 -0.43
N TYR A 364 21.44 -2.22 -1.02
CA TYR A 364 20.71 -3.39 -1.44
C TYR A 364 20.21 -3.25 -2.85
N THR A 365 20.48 -4.25 -3.69
CA THR A 365 20.01 -4.32 -5.07
C THR A 365 19.22 -5.60 -5.30
N GLN A 366 18.05 -5.47 -5.90
CA GLN A 366 17.17 -6.56 -6.28
C GLN A 366 16.88 -6.52 -7.77
N HIS A 367 17.06 -7.66 -8.44
CA HIS A 367 16.70 -7.86 -9.83
C HIS A 367 15.56 -8.88 -9.91
N ILE A 368 14.52 -8.60 -10.68
CA ILE A 368 13.38 -9.49 -10.89
C ILE A 368 13.14 -9.60 -12.39
N LEU A 369 13.24 -10.82 -12.92
CA LEU A 369 12.86 -11.13 -14.30
C LEU A 369 11.62 -12.01 -14.29
N GLY A 370 10.53 -11.51 -14.89
CA GLY A 370 9.27 -12.22 -15.06
C GLY A 370 8.96 -12.47 -16.54
N VAL A 371 8.66 -13.72 -16.90
CA VAL A 371 8.14 -14.09 -18.22
C VAL A 371 6.79 -14.74 -18.02
N TYR A 372 5.78 -14.32 -18.79
CA TYR A 372 4.43 -14.85 -18.62
C TYR A 372 3.73 -15.10 -19.95
N ALA A 373 2.80 -16.06 -19.90
CA ALA A 373 1.90 -16.37 -20.99
C ALA A 373 0.51 -16.71 -20.45
N GLY A 374 -0.51 -16.37 -21.21
CA GLY A 374 -1.91 -16.65 -20.90
C GLY A 374 -2.71 -16.97 -22.15
N TYR A 375 -3.75 -17.76 -21.96
CA TYR A 375 -4.69 -18.14 -23.00
C TYR A 375 -6.11 -17.99 -22.51
N VAL A 376 -6.97 -17.39 -23.35
CA VAL A 376 -8.40 -17.22 -23.10
C VAL A 376 -9.19 -17.99 -24.16
N LEU A 377 -10.14 -18.79 -23.69
CA LEU A 377 -11.11 -19.49 -24.52
C LEU A 377 -12.52 -18.98 -24.20
N LYS A 378 -13.28 -18.57 -25.23
CA LYS A 378 -14.67 -18.14 -25.12
C LYS A 378 -15.55 -19.04 -25.98
N VAL A 379 -16.47 -19.80 -25.35
CA VAL A 379 -17.38 -20.71 -26.05
C VAL A 379 -18.79 -20.48 -25.56
N LYS A 380 -19.62 -19.83 -26.39
CA LYS A 380 -21.01 -19.49 -26.06
C LYS A 380 -21.11 -18.73 -24.73
N LYS A 381 -21.64 -19.38 -23.69
CA LYS A 381 -21.86 -18.83 -22.34
C LYS A 381 -20.70 -19.10 -21.38
N TRP A 382 -19.66 -19.77 -21.83
CA TRP A 382 -18.49 -20.12 -21.05
C TRP A 382 -17.26 -19.36 -21.52
N SER A 383 -16.47 -18.89 -20.58
CA SER A 383 -15.12 -18.40 -20.86
C SER A 383 -14.14 -18.91 -19.82
N GLY A 384 -12.98 -19.32 -20.30
CA GLY A 384 -11.89 -19.81 -19.47
C GLY A 384 -10.63 -19.02 -19.75
N LYS A 385 -9.87 -18.71 -18.70
CA LYS A 385 -8.55 -18.09 -18.79
C LYS A 385 -7.56 -18.91 -17.97
N VAL A 386 -6.43 -19.28 -18.58
CA VAL A 386 -5.34 -20.01 -17.93
C VAL A 386 -4.02 -19.36 -18.29
N GLY A 387 -3.10 -19.32 -17.35
CA GLY A 387 -1.76 -18.84 -17.61
C GLY A 387 -0.82 -19.06 -16.45
N ALA A 388 0.43 -18.74 -16.69
CA ALA A 388 1.48 -18.80 -15.67
C ALA A 388 2.51 -17.71 -15.90
N ARG A 389 3.17 -17.32 -14.79
CA ARG A 389 4.32 -16.44 -14.77
C ARG A 389 5.48 -17.15 -14.10
N LEU A 390 6.62 -17.12 -14.74
CA LEU A 390 7.90 -17.58 -14.22
C LEU A 390 8.67 -16.35 -13.73
N GLU A 391 9.07 -16.33 -12.48
CA GLU A 391 9.86 -15.24 -11.91
C GLU A 391 11.17 -15.74 -11.31
N SER A 392 12.26 -15.11 -11.73
CA SER A 392 13.56 -15.22 -11.06
C SER A 392 13.87 -13.91 -10.34
N THR A 393 14.30 -14.00 -9.10
CA THR A 393 14.70 -12.86 -8.27
C THR A 393 16.12 -13.07 -7.77
N TRP A 394 16.96 -12.04 -7.90
CA TRP A 394 18.33 -12.01 -7.38
C TRP A 394 18.50 -10.78 -6.49
N ASN A 395 19.00 -11.03 -5.28
CA ASN A 395 19.23 -9.99 -4.27
C ASN A 395 20.71 -9.95 -3.93
N ASP A 396 21.31 -8.77 -3.94
CA ASP A 396 22.67 -8.50 -3.43
C ASP A 396 22.56 -7.40 -2.37
N GLY A 397 22.91 -7.72 -1.13
CA GLY A 397 22.93 -6.81 0.00
C GLY A 397 24.33 -6.64 0.56
N ARG A 398 24.67 -5.40 0.91
CA ARG A 398 25.91 -5.05 1.59
C ARG A 398 25.58 -4.13 2.74
N THR A 399 26.00 -4.53 3.92
CA THR A 399 25.87 -3.71 5.13
C THR A 399 27.24 -3.41 5.70
N THR A 400 27.43 -2.19 6.17
CA THR A 400 28.63 -1.77 6.89
C THR A 400 28.21 -1.38 8.29
N ASN A 401 28.69 -2.13 9.27
CA ASN A 401 28.38 -1.90 10.68
C ASN A 401 29.54 -1.15 11.30
N TYR A 402 29.24 -0.06 11.96
CA TYR A 402 30.15 0.73 12.75
C TYR A 402 29.86 0.41 14.22
N ASP A 403 30.63 -0.56 14.77
CA ASP A 403 30.59 -0.82 16.21
C ASP A 403 31.52 0.15 16.93
N VAL A 404 31.23 0.38 18.19
CA VAL A 404 31.82 1.36 19.09
C VAL A 404 33.35 1.22 19.26
N THR A 405 33.87 0.03 19.07
CA THR A 405 35.24 -0.33 19.49
C THR A 405 36.12 -0.87 18.38
N GLU A 406 35.61 -1.12 17.17
CA GLU A 406 36.34 -1.87 16.16
C GLU A 406 36.26 -1.23 14.75
N THR A 407 37.11 -1.73 13.84
CA THR A 407 37.06 -1.38 12.41
C THR A 407 35.69 -1.72 11.81
N PRO A 408 35.14 -0.88 10.90
CA PRO A 408 33.86 -1.13 10.25
C PRO A 408 33.75 -2.53 9.68
N GLN A 409 32.75 -3.29 10.13
CA GLN A 409 32.52 -4.65 9.66
C GLN A 409 31.61 -4.62 8.43
N LYS A 410 32.11 -5.11 7.30
CA LYS A 410 31.37 -5.23 6.05
C LYS A 410 30.84 -6.64 5.91
N THR A 411 29.52 -6.76 5.85
CA THR A 411 28.83 -8.03 5.61
C THR A 411 28.13 -8.00 4.26
N LYS A 412 28.33 -9.05 3.46
CA LYS A 412 27.59 -9.28 2.23
C LYS A 412 26.59 -10.40 2.47
N PHE A 413 25.37 -10.21 1.96
CA PHE A 413 24.34 -11.25 1.93
C PHE A 413 23.66 -11.27 0.57
N ASP A 414 23.30 -12.45 0.11
CA ASP A 414 22.56 -12.65 -1.13
C ASP A 414 21.42 -13.64 -0.89
N ASN A 415 20.37 -13.50 -1.66
CA ASN A 415 19.23 -14.39 -1.63
C ASN A 415 18.57 -14.45 -3.01
N ASN A 416 18.39 -15.66 -3.53
CA ASN A 416 17.88 -15.87 -4.87
C ASN A 416 16.70 -16.85 -4.84
N PHE A 417 15.64 -16.53 -5.57
CA PHE A 417 14.49 -17.46 -5.69
C PHE A 417 14.01 -17.58 -7.11
N PHE A 418 13.40 -18.74 -7.38
CA PHE A 418 12.64 -18.98 -8.59
C PHE A 418 11.23 -19.42 -8.23
N ASN A 419 10.23 -18.76 -8.80
CA ASN A 419 8.83 -19.00 -8.49
C ASN A 419 8.02 -19.21 -9.79
N ILE A 420 7.07 -20.14 -9.73
CA ILE A 420 6.06 -20.34 -10.76
C ILE A 420 4.72 -19.89 -10.18
N VAL A 421 4.04 -19.00 -10.87
CA VAL A 421 2.79 -18.36 -10.42
C VAL A 421 1.67 -18.67 -11.41
N PRO A 422 0.97 -19.81 -11.25
CA PRO A 422 -0.16 -20.19 -12.09
C PRO A 422 -1.43 -19.46 -11.69
N TYR A 423 -2.34 -19.30 -12.65
CA TYR A 423 -3.71 -18.88 -12.41
C TYR A 423 -4.67 -19.57 -13.39
N VAL A 424 -5.90 -19.78 -12.94
CA VAL A 424 -7.01 -20.31 -13.73
C VAL A 424 -8.27 -19.57 -13.36
N THR A 425 -9.06 -19.16 -14.36
CA THR A 425 -10.39 -18.58 -14.15
C THR A 425 -11.37 -19.22 -15.11
N LEU A 426 -12.51 -19.68 -14.60
CA LEU A 426 -13.65 -20.17 -15.35
C LEU A 426 -14.83 -19.26 -15.09
N SER A 427 -15.49 -18.78 -16.12
CA SER A 427 -16.67 -17.93 -16.04
C SER A 427 -17.84 -18.54 -16.82
N TRP A 428 -19.01 -18.52 -16.22
CA TRP A 428 -20.26 -18.98 -16.85
C TRP A 428 -21.31 -17.87 -16.80
N GLN A 429 -21.82 -17.49 -17.97
CA GLN A 429 -22.84 -16.45 -18.13
C GLN A 429 -24.16 -17.06 -18.61
N PRO A 430 -25.01 -17.62 -17.72
CA PRO A 430 -26.24 -18.31 -18.09
C PRO A 430 -27.25 -17.38 -18.77
N ARG A 431 -27.28 -16.10 -18.39
CA ARG A 431 -28.11 -15.03 -18.94
C ARG A 431 -27.25 -13.78 -19.13
N ASP A 432 -27.67 -12.89 -20.00
CA ASP A 432 -27.10 -11.56 -20.08
C ASP A 432 -27.18 -10.91 -18.68
N MET A 433 -26.15 -10.26 -18.21
CA MET A 433 -26.07 -9.63 -16.89
C MET A 433 -25.96 -10.59 -15.67
N GLN A 434 -25.83 -11.90 -15.86
CA GLN A 434 -25.54 -12.84 -14.77
C GLN A 434 -24.25 -13.57 -15.05
N THR A 435 -23.31 -13.54 -14.10
CA THR A 435 -22.02 -14.23 -14.25
C THR A 435 -21.69 -15.01 -12.99
N PHE A 436 -21.35 -16.28 -13.14
CA PHE A 436 -20.67 -17.09 -12.14
C PHE A 436 -19.20 -17.22 -12.50
N LYS A 437 -18.33 -17.14 -11.52
CA LYS A 437 -16.88 -17.16 -11.70
C LYS A 437 -16.23 -18.05 -10.67
N LEU A 438 -15.38 -18.96 -11.12
CA LEU A 438 -14.52 -19.78 -10.28
C LEU A 438 -13.08 -19.48 -10.65
N SER A 439 -12.22 -19.17 -9.70
CA SER A 439 -10.82 -18.89 -9.96
C SER A 439 -9.89 -19.47 -8.89
N TYR A 440 -8.70 -19.78 -9.35
CA TYR A 440 -7.55 -20.12 -8.55
C TYR A 440 -6.38 -19.24 -8.97
N THR A 441 -5.69 -18.67 -7.98
CA THR A 441 -4.51 -17.85 -8.20
C THR A 441 -3.48 -18.15 -7.11
N GLN A 442 -2.24 -18.40 -7.53
CA GLN A 442 -1.10 -18.38 -6.63
C GLN A 442 -0.50 -16.98 -6.64
N ARG A 443 -0.11 -16.48 -5.48
CA ARG A 443 0.56 -15.20 -5.31
C ARG A 443 1.77 -15.40 -4.41
N LEU A 444 2.72 -14.48 -4.49
CA LEU A 444 3.90 -14.48 -3.65
C LEU A 444 4.09 -13.12 -2.97
N SER A 445 4.76 -13.13 -1.81
CA SER A 445 5.27 -11.95 -1.11
C SER A 445 6.74 -12.19 -0.82
N ARG A 446 7.59 -11.24 -1.19
CA ARG A 446 9.04 -11.36 -0.98
C ARG A 446 9.41 -10.81 0.39
N PRO A 447 10.46 -11.39 1.02
CA PRO A 447 11.00 -10.78 2.23
C PRO A 447 11.40 -9.33 1.98
N GLY A 448 11.03 -8.46 2.91
CA GLY A 448 11.47 -7.07 2.91
C GLY A 448 12.95 -6.94 3.27
N ILE A 449 13.57 -5.82 2.88
CA ILE A 449 14.99 -5.56 3.14
C ILE A 449 15.36 -5.65 4.63
N TRP A 450 14.46 -5.20 5.53
CA TRP A 450 14.64 -5.29 6.98
C TRP A 450 14.61 -6.72 7.50
N GLN A 451 13.82 -7.57 6.87
CA GLN A 451 13.73 -8.99 7.21
C GLN A 451 14.96 -9.77 6.75
N LEU A 452 15.69 -9.27 5.74
CA LEU A 452 16.90 -9.90 5.19
C LEU A 452 18.20 -9.35 5.79
N ASN A 453 18.20 -8.11 6.32
CA ASN A 453 19.41 -7.44 6.80
C ASN A 453 19.97 -8.14 8.07
N PRO A 454 21.16 -8.78 8.02
CA PRO A 454 21.71 -9.52 9.14
C PRO A 454 22.34 -8.62 10.23
N PHE A 455 22.26 -7.30 10.08
CA PHE A 455 22.76 -6.37 11.10
C PHE A 455 22.05 -6.60 12.43
N LYS A 456 22.84 -6.79 13.49
CA LYS A 456 22.36 -6.97 14.86
C LYS A 456 22.24 -5.62 15.55
N ASP A 457 21.03 -5.09 15.66
CA ASP A 457 20.75 -3.90 16.43
C ASP A 457 20.67 -4.25 17.93
N SER A 458 21.59 -3.71 18.69
CA SER A 458 21.72 -3.86 20.15
C SER A 458 21.34 -2.57 20.91
N SER A 459 20.63 -1.66 20.27
CA SER A 459 20.24 -0.37 20.86
C SER A 459 19.32 -0.50 22.08
N THR A 460 18.59 -1.61 22.15
CA THR A 460 17.78 -1.97 23.32
C THR A 460 18.56 -2.91 24.25
N PRO A 461 18.74 -2.58 25.53
CA PRO A 461 19.43 -3.46 26.48
C PRO A 461 18.80 -4.86 26.54
N MET A 462 19.63 -5.90 26.57
CA MET A 462 19.20 -7.30 26.63
C MET A 462 18.35 -7.76 25.45
N GLN A 463 18.41 -7.06 24.31
CA GLN A 463 17.73 -7.43 23.08
C GLN A 463 18.61 -7.21 21.84
N LEU A 464 18.66 -8.20 20.95
CA LEU A 464 19.26 -8.12 19.63
C LEU A 464 18.18 -8.28 18.57
N VAL A 465 18.05 -7.31 17.66
CA VAL A 465 17.09 -7.37 16.55
C VAL A 465 17.87 -7.48 15.23
N TYR A 466 17.57 -8.48 14.41
CA TYR A 466 18.24 -8.68 13.12
C TYR A 466 17.41 -9.48 12.13
N GLY A 467 17.68 -9.30 10.85
CA GLY A 467 17.03 -10.04 9.77
C GLY A 467 17.69 -11.40 9.51
N ASN A 468 17.03 -12.22 8.69
CA ASN A 468 17.47 -13.54 8.27
C ASN A 468 17.63 -13.58 6.74
N PRO A 469 18.86 -13.63 6.21
CA PRO A 469 19.10 -13.69 4.76
C PRO A 469 18.59 -14.98 4.08
N ASN A 470 18.26 -16.01 4.86
CA ASN A 470 17.81 -17.31 4.33
C ASN A 470 16.29 -17.40 4.14
N LEU A 471 15.55 -16.30 4.32
CA LEU A 471 14.11 -16.28 4.12
C LEU A 471 13.74 -16.60 2.67
N GLU A 472 12.66 -17.35 2.51
CA GLU A 472 12.02 -17.65 1.22
C GLU A 472 10.85 -16.71 0.96
N SER A 473 10.42 -16.59 -0.30
CA SER A 473 9.17 -15.90 -0.63
C SER A 473 7.98 -16.63 -0.01
N GLU A 474 7.07 -15.89 0.61
CA GLU A 474 5.79 -16.42 1.05
C GLU A 474 4.94 -16.80 -0.15
N ILE A 475 4.27 -17.93 -0.10
CA ILE A 475 3.37 -18.41 -1.15
C ILE A 475 1.95 -18.52 -0.61
N SER A 476 1.01 -17.88 -1.30
CA SER A 476 -0.39 -17.86 -0.97
C SER A 476 -1.22 -18.44 -2.11
N HIS A 477 -2.13 -19.35 -1.79
CA HIS A 477 -3.09 -19.96 -2.70
C HIS A 477 -4.47 -19.40 -2.41
N THR A 478 -5.11 -18.78 -3.40
CA THR A 478 -6.44 -18.20 -3.28
C THR A 478 -7.40 -18.89 -4.22
N PHE A 479 -8.54 -19.35 -3.68
CA PHE A 479 -9.67 -19.91 -4.40
C PHE A 479 -10.85 -18.96 -4.25
N SER A 480 -11.51 -18.58 -5.35
CA SER A 480 -12.64 -17.66 -5.32
C SER A 480 -13.83 -18.20 -6.07
N LEU A 481 -15.02 -18.03 -5.49
CA LEU A 481 -16.32 -18.26 -6.13
C LEU A 481 -17.10 -16.96 -6.14
N GLY A 482 -17.30 -16.38 -7.31
CA GLY A 482 -18.00 -15.12 -7.51
C GLY A 482 -19.35 -15.29 -8.21
N TYR A 483 -20.31 -14.44 -7.85
CA TYR A 483 -21.56 -14.27 -8.55
C TYR A 483 -21.84 -12.79 -8.75
N THR A 484 -22.19 -12.39 -9.97
CA THR A 484 -22.60 -11.02 -10.30
C THR A 484 -23.92 -11.02 -11.03
N LEU A 485 -24.80 -10.08 -10.65
CA LEU A 485 -26.06 -9.80 -11.29
C LEU A 485 -26.18 -8.29 -11.50
N PHE A 486 -26.28 -7.85 -12.73
CA PHE A 486 -26.56 -6.47 -13.10
C PHE A 486 -27.86 -6.40 -13.88
N THR A 487 -28.80 -5.56 -13.47
CA THR A 487 -30.08 -5.46 -14.16
C THR A 487 -30.24 -4.12 -14.87
N ALA A 488 -30.99 -4.10 -15.97
CA ALA A 488 -31.31 -2.87 -16.69
C ALA A 488 -32.10 -1.85 -15.82
N LYS A 489 -32.70 -2.30 -14.72
CA LYS A 489 -33.40 -1.44 -13.74
C LYS A 489 -32.47 -0.82 -12.71
N GLY A 490 -31.14 -0.99 -12.85
CA GLY A 490 -30.14 -0.41 -11.96
C GLY A 490 -29.92 -1.17 -10.65
N LEU A 491 -30.41 -2.43 -10.55
CA LEU A 491 -30.07 -3.29 -9.43
C LEU A 491 -28.76 -4.04 -9.75
N ASN A 492 -27.77 -3.91 -8.88
CA ASN A 492 -26.45 -4.54 -8.98
C ASN A 492 -26.19 -5.35 -7.72
N LEU A 493 -25.82 -6.61 -7.90
CA LEU A 493 -25.39 -7.51 -6.84
C LEU A 493 -24.08 -8.16 -7.27
N ALA A 494 -23.06 -8.09 -6.43
CA ALA A 494 -21.82 -8.84 -6.61
C ALA A 494 -21.47 -9.51 -5.29
N THR A 495 -21.22 -10.81 -5.33
CA THR A 495 -20.82 -11.59 -4.17
C THR A 495 -19.57 -12.40 -4.53
N GLU A 496 -18.65 -12.53 -3.59
CA GLU A 496 -17.45 -13.35 -3.76
C GLU A 496 -17.08 -14.04 -2.45
N LEU A 497 -16.96 -15.36 -2.51
CA LEU A 497 -16.43 -16.19 -1.42
C LEU A 497 -14.97 -16.51 -1.76
N ASN A 498 -14.04 -16.16 -0.87
CA ASN A 498 -12.62 -16.36 -1.03
C ASN A 498 -12.08 -17.27 0.07
N GLY A 499 -11.33 -18.30 -0.32
CA GLY A 499 -10.52 -19.10 0.59
C GLY A 499 -9.04 -18.87 0.33
N ARG A 500 -8.25 -18.53 1.35
CA ARG A 500 -6.79 -18.35 1.24
C ARG A 500 -6.05 -19.32 2.14
N ILE A 501 -4.99 -19.92 1.60
CA ILE A 501 -4.09 -20.83 2.32
C ILE A 501 -2.66 -20.36 2.11
N GLN A 502 -1.95 -20.13 3.21
CA GLN A 502 -0.53 -19.82 3.25
C GLN A 502 0.14 -20.68 4.31
N ASN A 503 1.28 -21.29 4.00
CA ASN A 503 1.94 -22.24 4.91
C ASN A 503 3.36 -21.82 5.32
N ASN A 504 3.93 -20.80 4.68
CA ASN A 504 5.31 -20.35 4.89
C ASN A 504 5.36 -18.84 5.12
N GLY A 505 4.43 -18.28 5.90
CA GLY A 505 4.44 -16.88 6.30
C GLY A 505 5.71 -16.53 7.05
N ILE A 506 6.26 -15.36 6.75
CA ILE A 506 7.42 -14.80 7.47
C ILE A 506 6.92 -14.22 8.79
N GLU A 507 7.39 -14.79 9.89
CA GLU A 507 7.03 -14.39 11.23
C GLU A 507 8.25 -14.00 12.04
N GLN A 508 8.07 -13.09 12.97
CA GLN A 508 9.08 -12.74 13.93
C GLN A 508 9.22 -13.86 14.97
N THR A 509 10.45 -14.27 15.23
CA THR A 509 10.80 -15.26 16.27
C THR A 509 11.60 -14.59 17.36
N ILE A 510 11.35 -14.99 18.60
CA ILE A 510 12.06 -14.49 19.78
C ILE A 510 12.59 -15.70 20.54
N PHE A 511 13.88 -15.71 20.80
CA PHE A 511 14.51 -16.73 21.66
C PHE A 511 15.57 -16.09 22.54
N MET A 512 15.79 -16.68 23.71
CA MET A 512 16.84 -16.24 24.64
C MET A 512 18.13 -17.01 24.32
N ASP A 513 19.26 -16.31 24.27
CA ASP A 513 20.56 -16.98 24.21
C ASP A 513 21.06 -17.39 25.61
N GLU A 514 22.27 -17.97 25.66
CA GLU A 514 22.89 -18.46 26.91
C GLU A 514 23.19 -17.34 27.91
N ASP A 515 23.35 -16.11 27.43
CA ASP A 515 23.62 -14.91 28.22
C ASP A 515 22.33 -14.20 28.67
N GLY A 516 21.15 -14.76 28.33
CA GLY A 516 19.85 -14.20 28.66
C GLY A 516 19.45 -12.99 27.81
N VAL A 517 20.08 -12.80 26.65
CA VAL A 517 19.72 -11.75 25.69
C VAL A 517 18.63 -12.25 24.75
N ALA A 518 17.57 -11.49 24.60
CA ALA A 518 16.47 -11.77 23.68
C ALA A 518 16.90 -11.53 22.22
N ASN A 519 16.98 -12.59 21.44
CA ASN A 519 17.25 -12.53 20.00
C ASN A 519 15.93 -12.47 19.23
N VAL A 520 15.69 -11.41 18.50
CA VAL A 520 14.52 -11.16 17.69
C VAL A 520 14.90 -11.22 16.22
N THR A 521 14.38 -12.20 15.50
CA THR A 521 14.68 -12.42 14.08
C THR A 521 13.44 -12.88 13.33
N TYR A 522 13.56 -13.33 12.08
CA TYR A 522 12.48 -13.75 11.21
C TYR A 522 12.69 -15.14 10.66
N ASP A 523 11.59 -15.88 10.44
CA ASP A 523 11.64 -17.20 9.81
C ASP A 523 10.31 -17.50 9.07
N ASN A 524 10.34 -18.42 8.07
CA ASN A 524 9.19 -18.86 7.30
C ASN A 524 8.36 -19.93 8.04
N ILE A 525 7.73 -19.57 9.14
CA ILE A 525 7.05 -20.50 10.07
C ILE A 525 5.55 -20.23 10.24
N GLY A 526 5.04 -19.13 9.68
CA GLY A 526 3.65 -18.73 9.78
C GLY A 526 2.73 -19.56 8.90
N LYS A 527 1.51 -19.81 9.39
CA LYS A 527 0.42 -20.41 8.65
C LYS A 527 -0.81 -19.54 8.75
N ALA A 528 -1.43 -19.26 7.62
CA ALA A 528 -2.69 -18.54 7.55
C ALA A 528 -3.72 -19.35 6.75
N ARG A 529 -4.95 -19.41 7.25
CA ARG A 529 -6.12 -19.94 6.58
C ARG A 529 -7.26 -18.97 6.78
N GLU A 530 -7.80 -18.49 5.69
CA GLU A 530 -8.84 -17.48 5.73
C GLU A 530 -9.99 -17.88 4.81
N CYS A 531 -11.19 -17.53 5.22
CA CYS A 531 -12.38 -17.65 4.41
C CYS A 531 -13.20 -16.37 4.56
N ASN A 532 -13.37 -15.62 3.47
CA ASN A 532 -14.03 -14.31 3.47
C ASN A 532 -15.17 -14.30 2.46
N LEU A 533 -16.34 -13.82 2.89
CA LEU A 533 -17.49 -13.53 2.03
C LEU A 533 -17.66 -12.03 1.90
N ASN A 534 -17.68 -11.56 0.66
CA ASN A 534 -17.95 -10.16 0.31
C ASN A 534 -19.28 -10.08 -0.41
N VAL A 535 -20.10 -9.10 -0.05
CA VAL A 535 -21.41 -8.85 -0.67
C VAL A 535 -21.53 -7.35 -0.96
N PHE A 536 -21.61 -7.02 -2.22
CA PHE A 536 -21.96 -5.69 -2.70
C PHE A 536 -23.36 -5.68 -3.27
N PHE A 537 -24.13 -4.69 -2.89
CA PHE A 537 -25.46 -4.43 -3.47
C PHE A 537 -25.63 -2.93 -3.72
N SER A 538 -26.14 -2.57 -4.89
CA SER A 538 -26.64 -1.22 -5.14
C SER A 538 -27.88 -1.27 -6.03
N GLY A 539 -28.86 -0.41 -5.73
CA GLY A 539 -30.05 -0.34 -6.55
C GLY A 539 -31.15 0.55 -5.99
N ASN A 540 -32.10 0.86 -6.84
CA ASN A 540 -33.30 1.59 -6.46
C ASN A 540 -34.31 0.62 -5.88
N ILE A 541 -34.59 0.72 -4.58
CA ILE A 541 -35.68 -0.07 -3.92
C ILE A 541 -37.06 0.41 -4.36
N ILE A 542 -37.19 1.74 -4.47
CA ILE A 542 -38.30 2.42 -5.11
C ILE A 542 -37.70 3.54 -5.98
N PRO A 543 -38.47 4.13 -6.93
CA PRO A 543 -37.95 5.14 -7.85
C PRO A 543 -37.24 6.34 -7.19
N THR A 544 -37.61 6.64 -5.95
CA THR A 544 -37.05 7.77 -5.18
C THR A 544 -36.01 7.38 -4.15
N LEU A 545 -35.79 6.08 -3.88
CA LEU A 545 -34.87 5.61 -2.84
C LEU A 545 -33.84 4.65 -3.43
N SER A 546 -32.58 5.05 -3.41
CA SER A 546 -31.44 4.22 -3.76
C SER A 546 -30.77 3.71 -2.49
N LEU A 547 -30.43 2.43 -2.46
CA LEU A 547 -29.58 1.83 -1.43
C LEU A 547 -28.29 1.32 -2.05
N TYR A 548 -27.20 1.39 -1.29
CA TYR A 548 -25.95 0.75 -1.62
C TYR A 548 -25.29 0.22 -0.35
N THR A 549 -24.70 -0.94 -0.46
CA THR A 549 -24.03 -1.57 0.68
C THR A 549 -22.82 -2.38 0.22
N ASN A 550 -21.82 -2.43 1.06
CA ASN A 550 -20.64 -3.25 0.88
C ASN A 550 -20.37 -3.94 2.23
N LEU A 551 -20.54 -5.26 2.26
CA LEU A 551 -20.41 -6.08 3.46
C LEU A 551 -19.28 -7.07 3.24
N SER A 552 -18.42 -7.23 4.23
CA SER A 552 -17.36 -8.25 4.27
C SER A 552 -17.41 -8.96 5.61
N GLY A 553 -17.41 -10.28 5.58
CA GLY A 553 -17.31 -11.09 6.77
C GLY A 553 -16.38 -12.26 6.54
N GLY A 554 -15.50 -12.55 7.51
CA GLY A 554 -14.51 -13.58 7.35
C GLY A 554 -14.12 -14.26 8.65
N TYR A 555 -13.54 -15.44 8.49
CA TYR A 555 -12.91 -16.20 9.55
C TYR A 555 -11.43 -16.41 9.20
N GLY A 556 -10.55 -16.08 10.15
CA GLY A 556 -9.10 -16.28 10.05
C GLY A 556 -8.59 -17.25 11.11
N ASP A 557 -7.66 -18.11 10.72
CA ASP A 557 -6.85 -18.98 11.59
C ASP A 557 -5.38 -18.74 11.27
N TYR A 558 -4.68 -18.06 12.18
CA TYR A 558 -3.27 -17.71 12.08
C TYR A 558 -2.51 -18.44 13.16
N SER A 559 -1.49 -19.19 12.78
CA SER A 559 -0.75 -20.00 13.74
C SER A 559 0.71 -20.22 13.34
N SER A 560 1.56 -20.33 14.34
CA SER A 560 2.93 -20.83 14.21
C SER A 560 3.24 -21.77 15.38
N LYS A 561 3.58 -23.00 15.05
CA LYS A 561 3.99 -23.96 16.09
C LYS A 561 5.34 -23.59 16.69
N SER A 562 6.26 -23.08 15.88
CA SER A 562 7.61 -22.72 16.30
C SER A 562 7.61 -21.48 17.18
N ALA A 563 6.79 -20.47 16.85
CA ALA A 563 6.63 -19.28 17.68
C ALA A 563 5.59 -19.46 18.81
N GLY A 564 4.91 -20.59 18.88
CA GLY A 564 4.01 -20.96 19.98
C GLY A 564 2.70 -20.18 20.04
N TYR A 565 2.23 -19.58 18.94
CA TYR A 565 0.96 -18.86 18.92
C TYR A 565 -0.10 -19.51 18.03
N SER A 566 -1.36 -19.27 18.37
CA SER A 566 -2.53 -19.55 17.54
C SER A 566 -3.59 -18.49 17.80
N ASN A 567 -3.98 -17.76 16.75
CA ASN A 567 -5.02 -16.74 16.81
C ASN A 567 -6.11 -17.06 15.79
N LYS A 568 -7.36 -17.08 16.27
CA LYS A 568 -8.53 -17.41 15.44
C LYS A 568 -9.63 -16.42 15.75
N GLY A 569 -10.30 -15.94 14.72
CA GLY A 569 -11.36 -14.98 14.93
C GLY A 569 -12.21 -14.71 13.70
N TRP A 570 -13.35 -14.09 13.97
CA TRP A 570 -14.23 -13.55 12.97
C TRP A 570 -13.95 -12.05 12.81
N ASN A 571 -13.98 -11.56 11.58
CA ASN A 571 -13.99 -10.15 11.28
C ASN A 571 -15.23 -9.78 10.46
N TYR A 572 -15.76 -8.59 10.69
CA TYR A 572 -16.94 -8.09 9.99
C TYR A 572 -16.74 -6.61 9.70
N ASN A 573 -16.93 -6.24 8.44
CA ASN A 573 -16.89 -4.86 8.00
C ASN A 573 -18.14 -4.60 7.16
N GLY A 574 -18.77 -3.46 7.36
CA GLY A 574 -19.95 -3.13 6.60
C GLY A 574 -20.14 -1.64 6.42
N TYR A 575 -20.63 -1.28 5.24
CA TYR A 575 -21.03 0.06 4.91
C TYR A 575 -22.40 0.02 4.23
N LEU A 576 -23.35 0.76 4.76
CA LEU A 576 -24.70 0.92 4.23
C LEU A 576 -24.95 2.40 3.99
N GLY A 577 -25.34 2.76 2.78
CA GLY A 577 -25.75 4.10 2.42
C GLY A 577 -27.14 4.11 1.75
N ALA A 578 -27.90 5.14 2.01
CA ALA A 578 -29.19 5.40 1.43
C ALA A 578 -29.23 6.82 0.88
N ARG A 579 -29.82 6.98 -0.30
CA ARG A 579 -30.12 8.28 -0.90
C ARG A 579 -31.60 8.33 -1.25
N TRP A 580 -32.31 9.27 -0.66
CA TRP A 580 -33.73 9.51 -0.93
C TRP A 580 -33.92 10.84 -1.66
N ASN A 581 -34.39 10.76 -2.90
CA ASN A 581 -34.82 11.93 -3.67
C ASN A 581 -36.20 12.38 -3.15
N ALA A 582 -36.17 13.16 -2.06
CA ALA A 582 -37.38 13.53 -1.30
C ALA A 582 -38.26 14.51 -2.05
N TRP A 583 -37.74 15.33 -2.98
CA TRP A 583 -38.44 16.29 -3.83
C TRP A 583 -37.65 16.53 -5.13
N LYS A 584 -38.27 17.29 -6.06
CA LYS A 584 -37.81 17.41 -7.44
C LYS A 584 -36.35 17.81 -7.60
N ASP A 585 -35.83 18.69 -6.73
CA ASP A 585 -34.47 19.24 -6.83
C ASP A 585 -33.68 19.02 -5.53
N GLY A 586 -34.09 18.06 -4.69
CA GLY A 586 -33.44 17.79 -3.41
C GLY A 586 -33.40 16.34 -3.04
N ALA A 587 -32.26 15.96 -2.41
CA ALA A 587 -32.02 14.61 -1.92
C ALA A 587 -31.47 14.64 -0.49
N ILE A 588 -31.83 13.63 0.28
CA ILE A 588 -31.26 13.35 1.58
C ILE A 588 -30.43 12.09 1.44
N SER A 589 -29.18 12.13 1.90
CA SER A 589 -28.30 10.96 1.96
C SER A 589 -27.91 10.68 3.39
N ALA A 590 -27.93 9.40 3.76
CA ALA A 590 -27.45 8.92 5.05
C ALA A 590 -26.59 7.68 4.84
N ASN A 591 -25.56 7.52 5.64
CA ASN A 591 -24.66 6.37 5.60
C ASN A 591 -24.23 5.97 7.01
N VAL A 592 -23.97 4.67 7.17
CA VAL A 592 -23.46 4.08 8.39
C VAL A 592 -22.41 3.04 8.06
N GLY A 593 -21.29 3.05 8.78
CA GLY A 593 -20.25 2.03 8.71
C GLY A 593 -20.14 1.30 10.05
N TYR A 594 -19.90 0.00 9.98
CA TYR A 594 -19.57 -0.85 11.12
C TYR A 594 -18.30 -1.66 10.79
N TYR A 595 -17.38 -1.67 11.74
CA TYR A 595 -16.10 -2.38 11.61
C TYR A 595 -15.85 -3.13 12.91
N SER A 596 -15.57 -4.43 12.81
CA SER A 596 -15.09 -5.19 13.96
C SER A 596 -13.59 -4.88 14.15
N GLY A 597 -13.20 -4.63 15.37
CA GLY A 597 -11.78 -4.51 15.76
C GLY A 597 -11.05 -5.84 15.66
#